data_cee9bc2d3f26cca535341e2cf2808817
#
_entry.id   cee9bc2d3f26cca535341e2cf2808817
#
_cell.length_a   1.000
_cell.length_b   1.000
_cell.length_c   1.000
_cell.angle_alpha   90.00
_cell.angle_beta   90.00
_cell.angle_gamma   90.00
#
_symmetry.space_group_name_H-M   'P 1'
#
loop_
_entity.id
_entity.type
_entity.pdbx_description
1 polymer ?
#
loop_
_entity_poly.entity_id
_entity_poly.type
_entity_poly.pdbx_seq_one_letter_code
_entity_poly.pdbx_strand_id
1 'polypeptide(L)'
;RVLIEKEKKEVINGLKTSNRLQDILTENFIVGRTGNEILRLARQQALEEDIRPSIYTHPIGYHGHGAGPTIGMWDNQGDTVGKGDYPLYPHTAYSIELNSTVSVPEWDGQDVRFKLEEDAYFDGNKTTYIDGRQLEIILIPSHDET
;
A
#
# COMPACT_ATOMS: atom_id res chain seq x y z
N ARG A 1 24.91 -5.81 5.83
CA ARG A 1 25.14 -6.92 4.89
C ARG A 1 25.09 -6.38 3.47
N VAL A 2 26.16 -6.61 2.69
CA VAL A 2 26.18 -6.25 1.28
C VAL A 2 25.20 -7.18 0.54
N LEU A 3 24.21 -6.61 -0.14
CA LEU A 3 23.27 -7.37 -0.98
C LEU A 3 24.00 -7.85 -2.23
N ILE A 4 24.09 -9.16 -2.43
CA ILE A 4 24.51 -9.74 -3.70
C ILE A 4 23.41 -9.55 -4.76
N GLU A 5 23.77 -9.65 -6.05
CA GLU A 5 22.81 -9.34 -7.15
C GLU A 5 21.48 -10.11 -7.08
N LYS A 6 21.54 -11.36 -6.61
CA LYS A 6 20.34 -12.21 -6.48
C LYS A 6 19.41 -11.69 -5.37
N GLU A 7 19.96 -11.30 -4.23
CA GLU A 7 19.19 -10.69 -3.13
C GLU A 7 18.55 -9.37 -3.57
N LYS A 8 19.24 -8.58 -4.41
CA LYS A 8 18.70 -7.34 -4.98
C LYS A 8 17.47 -7.61 -5.85
N LYS A 9 17.47 -8.70 -6.62
CA LYS A 9 16.35 -9.06 -7.49
C LYS A 9 15.07 -9.30 -6.69
N GLU A 10 15.12 -10.08 -5.63
CA GLU A 10 13.95 -10.39 -4.80
C GLU A 10 13.47 -9.17 -4.00
N VAL A 11 14.36 -8.31 -3.55
CA VAL A 11 14.01 -7.03 -2.92
C VAL A 11 13.30 -6.10 -3.94
N ILE A 12 13.80 -6.05 -5.18
CA ILE A 12 13.14 -5.29 -6.26
C ILE A 12 11.75 -5.86 -6.55
N ASN A 13 11.60 -7.18 -6.59
CA ASN A 13 10.29 -7.83 -6.77
C ASN A 13 9.33 -7.49 -5.63
N GLY A 14 9.78 -7.47 -4.39
CA GLY A 14 8.97 -7.10 -3.24
C GLY A 14 8.42 -5.68 -3.35
N LEU A 15 9.25 -4.72 -3.76
CA LEU A 15 8.82 -3.35 -4.01
C LEU A 15 7.81 -3.27 -5.16
N LYS A 16 8.03 -3.99 -6.26
CA LYS A 16 7.08 -4.07 -7.38
C LYS A 16 5.74 -4.66 -6.95
N THR A 17 5.75 -5.68 -6.10
CA THR A 17 4.54 -6.30 -5.55
C THR A 17 3.73 -5.30 -4.72
N SER A 18 4.37 -4.52 -3.87
CA SER A 18 3.69 -3.47 -3.10
C SER A 18 3.20 -2.33 -3.98
N ASN A 19 3.93 -1.95 -5.04
CA ASN A 19 3.43 -1.00 -6.04
C ASN A 19 2.22 -1.55 -6.80
N ARG A 20 2.20 -2.84 -7.14
CA ARG A 20 1.00 -3.47 -7.73
C ARG A 20 -0.18 -3.43 -6.77
N LEU A 21 0.05 -3.65 -5.47
CA LEU A 21 -0.99 -3.54 -4.46
C LEU A 21 -1.56 -2.11 -4.36
N GLN A 22 -0.73 -1.07 -4.51
CA GLN A 22 -1.20 0.31 -4.62
C GLN A 22 -2.12 0.50 -5.83
N ASP A 23 -1.77 -0.06 -7.00
CA ASP A 23 -2.61 -0.01 -8.18
C ASP A 23 -3.96 -0.69 -7.93
N ILE A 24 -3.96 -1.90 -7.40
CA ILE A 24 -5.17 -2.65 -7.07
C ILE A 24 -6.06 -1.83 -6.11
N LEU A 25 -5.48 -1.24 -5.07
CA LEU A 25 -6.22 -0.42 -4.12
C LEU A 25 -6.88 0.79 -4.80
N THR A 26 -6.12 1.56 -5.56
CA THR A 26 -6.60 2.81 -6.18
C THR A 26 -7.54 2.56 -7.37
N GLU A 27 -7.41 1.45 -8.06
CA GLU A 27 -8.38 0.98 -9.07
C GLU A 27 -9.77 0.71 -8.46
N ASN A 28 -9.83 0.39 -7.17
CA ASN A 28 -11.07 0.20 -6.43
C ASN A 28 -11.65 1.49 -5.85
N PHE A 29 -11.01 2.65 -6.02
CA PHE A 29 -11.55 3.95 -5.63
C PHE A 29 -12.67 4.34 -6.58
N ILE A 30 -13.90 4.11 -6.16
CA ILE A 30 -15.12 4.47 -6.86
C ILE A 30 -16.00 5.27 -5.90
N VAL A 31 -16.47 6.43 -6.35
CA VAL A 31 -17.37 7.29 -5.56
C VAL A 31 -18.58 6.50 -5.05
N GLY A 32 -18.85 6.62 -3.77
CA GLY A 32 -19.94 5.94 -3.09
C GLY A 32 -19.61 4.56 -2.50
N ARG A 33 -18.50 3.91 -2.90
CA ARG A 33 -18.04 2.72 -2.20
C ARG A 33 -17.60 3.07 -0.80
N THR A 34 -17.92 2.23 0.17
CA THR A 34 -17.43 2.39 1.54
C THR A 34 -15.97 1.95 1.66
N GLY A 35 -15.30 2.41 2.70
CA GLY A 35 -13.93 1.95 3.00
C GLY A 35 -13.85 0.44 3.17
N ASN A 36 -14.86 -0.17 3.81
CA ASN A 36 -14.94 -1.61 3.99
C ASN A 36 -15.12 -2.36 2.67
N GLU A 37 -15.92 -1.83 1.74
CA GLU A 37 -16.08 -2.42 0.40
C GLU A 37 -14.79 -2.34 -0.41
N ILE A 38 -14.11 -1.20 -0.40
CA ILE A 38 -12.82 -1.01 -1.07
C ILE A 38 -11.79 -1.98 -0.52
N LEU A 39 -11.69 -2.13 0.80
CA LEU A 39 -10.79 -3.07 1.45
C LEU A 39 -11.04 -4.51 0.98
N ARG A 40 -12.30 -4.96 1.03
CA ARG A 40 -12.65 -6.33 0.64
C ARG A 40 -12.31 -6.62 -0.81
N LEU A 41 -12.66 -5.73 -1.72
CA LEU A 41 -12.40 -5.89 -3.16
C LEU A 41 -10.90 -5.85 -3.47
N ALA A 42 -10.16 -4.90 -2.90
CA ALA A 42 -8.72 -4.82 -3.10
C ALA A 42 -7.98 -6.03 -2.54
N ARG A 43 -8.36 -6.51 -1.34
CA ARG A 43 -7.77 -7.72 -0.76
C ARG A 43 -8.08 -8.98 -1.57
N GLN A 44 -9.32 -9.12 -2.03
CA GLN A 44 -9.71 -10.24 -2.89
C GLN A 44 -8.86 -10.28 -4.16
N GLN A 45 -8.78 -9.18 -4.88
CA GLN A 45 -7.99 -9.09 -6.11
C GLN A 45 -6.50 -9.33 -5.85
N ALA A 46 -5.95 -8.80 -4.76
CA ALA A 46 -4.55 -9.04 -4.39
C ALA A 46 -4.28 -10.54 -4.15
N LEU A 47 -5.17 -11.23 -3.44
CA LEU A 47 -5.04 -12.67 -3.19
C LEU A 47 -5.17 -13.51 -4.47
N GLU A 48 -6.02 -13.10 -5.42
CA GLU A 48 -6.14 -13.72 -6.74
C GLU A 48 -4.86 -13.55 -7.57
N GLU A 49 -4.07 -12.51 -7.31
CA GLU A 49 -2.74 -12.27 -7.90
C GLU A 49 -1.58 -12.81 -7.04
N ASP A 50 -1.84 -13.70 -6.10
CA ASP A 50 -0.86 -14.28 -5.16
C ASP A 50 -0.11 -13.24 -4.30
N ILE A 51 -0.70 -12.07 -4.08
CA ILE A 51 -0.18 -11.04 -3.19
C ILE A 51 -0.75 -11.23 -1.79
N ARG A 52 0.11 -11.24 -0.77
CA ARG A 52 -0.30 -11.25 0.65
C ARG A 52 -0.39 -9.82 1.18
N PRO A 53 -1.61 -9.19 1.17
CA PRO A 53 -1.76 -7.77 1.43
C PRO A 53 -2.02 -7.46 2.89
N SER A 54 -1.56 -6.29 3.32
CA SER A 54 -2.07 -5.58 4.49
C SER A 54 -2.28 -4.13 4.12
N ILE A 55 -3.49 -3.61 4.32
CA ILE A 55 -3.90 -2.27 3.88
C ILE A 55 -4.34 -1.46 5.10
N TYR A 56 -3.76 -0.30 5.25
CA TYR A 56 -4.18 0.73 6.18
C TYR A 56 -4.11 2.07 5.48
N THR A 57 -5.17 2.43 4.79
CA THR A 57 -5.27 3.66 3.98
C THR A 57 -6.35 4.54 4.56
N HIS A 58 -6.07 5.82 4.67
CA HIS A 58 -6.97 6.75 5.34
C HIS A 58 -6.97 8.13 4.68
N PRO A 59 -8.07 8.90 4.82
CA PRO A 59 -8.11 10.28 4.37
C PRO A 59 -7.08 11.15 5.10
N ILE A 60 -6.51 12.13 4.38
CA ILE A 60 -5.64 13.16 4.93
C ILE A 60 -6.45 14.41 5.23
N GLY A 61 -6.23 14.99 6.41
CA GLY A 61 -6.77 16.28 6.83
C GLY A 61 -5.67 17.23 7.28
N TYR A 62 -6.06 18.40 7.76
CA TYR A 62 -5.12 19.44 8.17
C TYR A 62 -4.13 18.99 9.27
N HIS A 63 -4.56 18.11 10.16
CA HIS A 63 -3.74 17.58 11.25
C HIS A 63 -3.34 16.11 11.08
N GLY A 64 -3.18 15.63 9.85
CA GLY A 64 -2.89 14.23 9.53
C GLY A 64 -4.14 13.49 9.06
N HIS A 65 -4.80 12.70 9.91
CA HIS A 65 -6.02 11.99 9.53
C HIS A 65 -7.18 12.95 9.25
N GLY A 66 -7.88 12.75 8.12
CA GLY A 66 -9.03 13.53 7.69
C GLY A 66 -10.36 12.83 7.88
N ALA A 67 -11.45 13.55 7.53
CA ALA A 67 -12.79 12.97 7.45
C ALA A 67 -12.94 12.14 6.17
N GLY A 68 -13.64 11.01 6.27
CA GLY A 68 -13.92 10.10 5.17
C GLY A 68 -13.68 8.63 5.55
N PRO A 69 -13.78 7.71 4.57
CA PRO A 69 -13.66 6.28 4.85
C PRO A 69 -12.23 5.87 5.17
N THR A 70 -12.05 5.17 6.28
CA THR A 70 -10.83 4.40 6.56
C THR A 70 -10.90 3.07 5.80
N ILE A 71 -9.81 2.67 5.18
CA ILE A 71 -9.69 1.45 4.37
C ILE A 71 -8.70 0.52 5.05
N GLY A 72 -9.24 -0.40 5.85
CA GLY A 72 -8.45 -1.28 6.71
C GLY A 72 -7.85 -0.57 7.93
N MET A 73 -7.34 -1.38 8.83
CA MET A 73 -6.57 -0.95 10.00
C MET A 73 -5.31 -1.82 10.10
N TRP A 74 -4.24 -1.28 10.65
CA TRP A 74 -2.98 -2.00 10.79
C TRP A 74 -3.12 -3.33 11.57
N ASP A 75 -4.09 -3.41 12.49
CA ASP A 75 -4.39 -4.55 13.34
C ASP A 75 -5.72 -5.26 12.98
N ASN A 76 -6.47 -4.72 12.01
CA ASN A 76 -7.74 -5.30 11.55
C ASN A 76 -7.89 -5.18 10.03
N GLN A 77 -7.84 -6.31 9.35
CA GLN A 77 -8.03 -6.42 7.91
C GLN A 77 -9.45 -6.88 7.51
N GLY A 78 -10.38 -6.83 8.44
CA GLY A 78 -11.81 -6.97 8.24
C GLY A 78 -12.52 -5.61 8.25
N ASP A 79 -13.85 -5.64 8.30
CA ASP A 79 -14.68 -4.44 8.36
C ASP A 79 -14.39 -3.60 9.62
N THR A 80 -14.24 -2.31 9.46
CA THR A 80 -14.10 -1.35 10.55
C THR A 80 -15.42 -0.60 10.73
N VAL A 81 -16.12 -0.91 11.80
CA VAL A 81 -17.42 -0.28 12.11
C VAL A 81 -17.24 1.23 12.31
N GLY A 82 -18.12 2.01 11.73
CA GLY A 82 -18.11 3.47 11.78
C GLY A 82 -17.17 4.06 10.74
N LYS A 83 -15.85 4.09 11.01
CA LYS A 83 -14.87 4.72 10.11
C LYS A 83 -14.78 4.09 8.73
N GLY A 84 -14.97 2.78 8.62
CA GLY A 84 -14.97 2.06 7.35
C GLY A 84 -16.32 2.10 6.61
N ASP A 85 -17.38 2.55 7.26
CA ASP A 85 -18.74 2.59 6.69
C ASP A 85 -19.03 3.87 5.90
N TYR A 86 -18.16 4.88 5.98
CA TYR A 86 -18.31 6.09 5.19
C TYR A 86 -18.04 5.82 3.70
N PRO A 87 -18.80 6.45 2.80
CA PRO A 87 -18.56 6.35 1.36
C PRO A 87 -17.37 7.22 0.93
N LEU A 88 -16.71 6.79 -0.13
CA LEU A 88 -15.68 7.56 -0.79
C LEU A 88 -16.29 8.74 -1.54
N TYR A 89 -15.77 9.94 -1.31
CA TYR A 89 -16.18 11.17 -2.00
C TYR A 89 -15.09 11.62 -2.98
N PRO A 90 -15.48 12.35 -4.06
CA PRO A 90 -14.50 13.01 -4.92
C PRO A 90 -13.79 14.15 -4.17
N HIS A 91 -12.66 14.58 -4.73
CA HIS A 91 -11.86 15.70 -4.23
C HIS A 91 -11.33 15.49 -2.79
N THR A 92 -10.81 14.29 -2.55
CA THR A 92 -10.23 13.90 -1.27
C THR A 92 -8.78 13.45 -1.44
N ALA A 93 -7.96 13.74 -0.44
CA ALA A 93 -6.58 13.26 -0.36
C ALA A 93 -6.50 12.07 0.60
N TYR A 94 -5.65 11.10 0.24
CA TYR A 94 -5.45 9.86 0.99
C TYR A 94 -3.97 9.60 1.22
N SER A 95 -3.62 9.12 2.42
CA SER A 95 -2.40 8.38 2.63
C SER A 95 -2.63 6.94 2.14
N ILE A 96 -1.97 6.58 1.04
CA ILE A 96 -1.99 5.23 0.48
C ILE A 96 -0.95 4.41 1.24
N GLU A 97 -1.38 3.82 2.33
CA GLU A 97 -0.55 3.12 3.29
C GLU A 97 -0.88 1.63 3.25
N LEU A 98 0.12 0.81 2.94
CA LEU A 98 -0.04 -0.63 2.78
C LEU A 98 1.29 -1.37 2.80
N ASN A 99 1.22 -2.69 2.87
CA ASN A 99 2.38 -3.54 2.63
C ASN A 99 1.98 -4.87 1.96
N SER A 100 2.94 -5.45 1.27
CA SER A 100 2.89 -6.85 0.86
C SER A 100 3.95 -7.65 1.61
N THR A 101 3.64 -8.89 1.93
CA THR A 101 4.60 -9.84 2.52
C THR A 101 5.09 -10.77 1.42
N VAL A 102 6.41 -10.82 1.23
CA VAL A 102 7.07 -11.67 0.24
C VAL A 102 8.04 -12.60 0.95
N SER A 103 8.00 -13.89 0.61
CA SER A 103 9.00 -14.85 1.07
C SER A 103 10.26 -14.72 0.22
N VAL A 104 11.41 -14.55 0.86
CA VAL A 104 12.69 -14.36 0.18
C VAL A 104 13.50 -15.67 0.28
N PRO A 105 13.56 -16.48 -0.80
CA PRO A 105 14.24 -17.78 -0.78
C PRO A 105 15.73 -17.70 -0.41
N GLU A 106 16.39 -16.61 -0.81
CA GLU A 106 17.80 -16.36 -0.50
C GLU A 106 18.06 -16.11 0.99
N TRP A 107 17.01 -15.85 1.75
CA TRP A 107 17.04 -15.68 3.22
C TRP A 107 16.29 -16.82 3.91
N ASP A 108 16.51 -18.05 3.45
CA ASP A 108 15.88 -19.27 3.98
C ASP A 108 14.34 -19.22 4.01
N GLY A 109 13.74 -18.51 3.05
CA GLY A 109 12.31 -18.33 2.96
C GLY A 109 11.73 -17.35 4.00
N GLN A 110 12.56 -16.48 4.57
CA GLN A 110 12.11 -15.45 5.49
C GLN A 110 11.07 -14.55 4.85
N ASP A 111 9.97 -14.31 5.56
CA ASP A 111 8.95 -13.35 5.17
C ASP A 111 9.43 -11.91 5.41
N VAL A 112 9.39 -11.10 4.35
CA VAL A 112 9.76 -9.68 4.38
C VAL A 112 8.56 -8.83 3.99
N ARG A 113 8.28 -7.80 4.78
CA ARG A 113 7.23 -6.82 4.48
C ARG A 113 7.79 -5.64 3.73
N PHE A 114 7.25 -5.40 2.55
CA PHE A 114 7.56 -4.22 1.74
C PHE A 114 6.45 -3.20 1.94
N LYS A 115 6.76 -2.17 2.73
CA LYS A 115 5.82 -1.11 3.09
C LYS A 115 5.96 0.07 2.14
N LEU A 116 4.82 0.64 1.75
CA LEU A 116 4.73 1.91 1.03
C LEU A 116 3.72 2.80 1.73
N GLU A 117 4.01 4.09 1.76
CA GLU A 117 3.13 5.14 2.25
C GLU A 117 3.34 6.38 1.39
N GLU A 118 2.33 6.75 0.63
CA GLU A 118 2.40 7.84 -0.35
C GLU A 118 1.10 8.61 -0.38
N ASP A 119 1.19 9.92 -0.52
CA ASP A 119 0.03 10.80 -0.59
C ASP A 119 -0.57 10.82 -1.99
N ALA A 120 -1.87 10.64 -2.08
CA ALA A 120 -2.61 10.65 -3.33
C ALA A 120 -3.87 11.49 -3.26
N TYR A 121 -4.26 12.06 -4.39
CA TYR A 121 -5.48 12.81 -4.59
C TYR A 121 -6.44 12.05 -5.49
N PHE A 122 -7.69 11.91 -5.04
CA PHE A 122 -8.78 11.30 -5.79
C PHE A 122 -9.75 12.38 -6.26
N ASP A 123 -9.87 12.58 -7.56
CA ASP A 123 -10.74 13.60 -8.17
C ASP A 123 -12.21 13.14 -8.36
N GLY A 124 -12.49 11.87 -8.09
CA GLY A 124 -13.76 11.20 -8.31
C GLY A 124 -13.76 10.19 -9.46
N ASN A 125 -12.74 10.24 -10.29
CA ASN A 125 -12.53 9.34 -11.42
C ASN A 125 -11.15 8.67 -11.36
N LYS A 126 -10.14 9.45 -10.97
CA LYS A 126 -8.73 9.08 -11.04
C LYS A 126 -8.03 9.42 -9.74
N THR A 127 -7.13 8.53 -9.34
CA THR A 127 -6.17 8.77 -8.26
C THR A 127 -4.84 9.20 -8.85
N THR A 128 -4.27 10.29 -8.33
CA THR A 128 -2.96 10.83 -8.74
C THR A 128 -2.10 11.00 -7.50
N TYR A 129 -0.88 10.44 -7.52
CA TYR A 129 0.08 10.62 -6.44
C TYR A 129 0.62 12.05 -6.46
N ILE A 130 0.60 12.72 -5.29
CA ILE A 130 0.90 14.16 -5.18
C ILE A 130 2.38 14.42 -5.38
N ASP A 131 3.25 13.61 -4.79
CA ASP A 131 4.70 13.72 -4.86
C ASP A 131 5.37 12.51 -5.57
N GLY A 132 4.60 11.81 -6.40
CA GLY A 132 5.06 10.63 -7.12
C GLY A 132 5.00 9.35 -6.31
N ARG A 133 5.68 8.31 -6.82
CA ARG A 133 5.71 6.96 -6.23
C ARG A 133 7.14 6.48 -6.06
N GLN A 134 7.41 5.76 -5.01
CA GLN A 134 8.67 5.05 -4.85
C GLN A 134 8.68 3.80 -5.74
N LEU A 135 9.42 3.86 -6.84
CA LEU A 135 9.55 2.75 -7.80
C LEU A 135 10.90 2.03 -7.71
N GLU A 136 11.85 2.60 -6.99
CA GLU A 136 13.21 2.10 -6.88
C GLU A 136 13.64 1.97 -5.42
N ILE A 137 14.52 1.00 -5.16
CA ILE A 137 15.17 0.83 -3.86
C ILE A 137 16.26 1.87 -3.71
N ILE A 138 16.22 2.62 -2.61
CA ILE A 138 17.28 3.57 -2.25
C ILE A 138 18.37 2.79 -1.54
N LEU A 139 19.56 2.74 -2.14
CA LEU A 139 20.73 2.10 -1.57
C LEU A 139 21.52 3.10 -0.75
N ILE A 140 21.73 2.78 0.52
CA ILE A 140 22.61 3.56 1.40
C ILE A 140 23.94 2.78 1.50
N PRO A 141 25.04 3.30 0.92
CA PRO A 141 26.34 2.64 1.01
C PRO A 141 26.80 2.53 2.47
N SER A 142 27.30 1.36 2.87
CA SER A 142 27.98 1.24 4.15
C SER A 142 29.37 1.92 4.06
N HIS A 143 29.76 2.68 5.07
CA HIS A 143 31.06 3.34 5.15
C HIS A 143 32.23 2.41 5.52
N ASP A 144 32.04 1.08 5.54
CA ASP A 144 33.00 0.10 6.01
C ASP A 144 33.85 -0.54 4.89
N GLU A 145 34.06 0.17 3.77
CA GLU A 145 35.08 -0.23 2.78
C GLU A 145 36.16 0.87 2.65
N THR A 146 37.02 0.94 3.64
CA THR A 146 38.39 1.52 3.52
C THR A 146 39.43 0.50 3.92
#